data_220cce1e18fbba1b2f52664c961f5d4f
#
_entry.id   220cce1e18fbba1b2f52664c961f5d4f
#
_cell.length_a   1.000
_cell.length_b   1.000
_cell.length_c   1.000
_cell.angle_alpha   90.00
_cell.angle_beta   90.00
_cell.angle_gamma   90.00
#
_symmetry.space_group_name_H-M   'P 1'
#
loop_
_entity.id
_entity.type
_entity.pdbx_description
1 polymer ?
#
loop_
_entity_poly.entity_id
_entity_poly.type
_entity_poly.pdbx_seq_one_letter_code
_entity_poly.pdbx_strand_id
1 'polypeptide(L)'
;MSNSDELSIKFSNTIYATKQEVAKELNINAIDDIWNRIISYRSLFNKALSVRNIDRTPYNITLTPTITTKVNAIERKFVKAILAINKIDGEDNKNIFRKEYYVRCLYYLAKKYNISVTEEFLYSLIDGKLSTLSPSEIIIANYYRILKYIEKHYCDPIDHELVTKVYCMFTGSDNLDNPYRTRNMEDFSTNITIGSYYNSAPAERIAAMMEDLFSFLQNDDSSPIIKAIMAYYYVTHIKPFDVYSEEIGLILFKDVLAHNDFEDISTLIDIEMILSENEEAFNNILNEVRKTNDITYLVAYLNPVLDDIINELNNQISKVKTLEIKNEYYEVSQNNVRNKEQYLVQNNVESFSRQTNSQVDFELNVSLPKVPIGLDEEDAAKIEEHLLEIFPTLKRGQAYFYARHCTIGKYYTISQYKKLLDVAYETARTSMDNLADLGFYRKEKLNNKFIYTPLPRR
;
A
#
# COMPACT_ATOMS: atom_id res chain seq x y z
N MET A 1 22.60 -26.33 25.09
CA MET A 1 22.09 -24.99 25.40
C MET A 1 20.81 -25.16 26.19
N SER A 2 20.65 -24.44 27.30
CA SER A 2 19.37 -24.48 28.03
C SER A 2 18.30 -23.76 27.22
N ASN A 3 17.03 -24.13 27.45
CA ASN A 3 15.90 -23.47 26.77
C ASN A 3 15.90 -21.94 26.99
N SER A 4 16.47 -21.49 28.12
CA SER A 4 16.67 -20.07 28.45
C SER A 4 17.73 -19.36 27.59
N ASP A 5 18.74 -20.09 27.12
CA ASP A 5 19.82 -19.52 26.29
C ASP A 5 19.33 -19.31 24.85
N GLU A 6 18.56 -20.24 24.27
CA GLU A 6 17.93 -20.09 22.95
C GLU A 6 16.94 -18.92 22.92
N LEU A 7 16.13 -18.78 23.97
CA LEU A 7 15.15 -17.71 24.08
C LEU A 7 15.82 -16.34 24.26
N SER A 8 16.93 -16.26 25.03
CA SER A 8 17.67 -15.02 25.16
C SER A 8 18.27 -14.58 23.82
N ILE A 9 18.76 -15.51 23.00
CA ILE A 9 19.27 -15.23 21.64
C ILE A 9 18.16 -14.74 20.73
N LYS A 10 16.98 -15.36 20.76
CA LYS A 10 15.80 -14.94 19.97
C LYS A 10 15.47 -13.47 20.21
N PHE A 11 15.35 -13.04 21.47
CA PHE A 11 14.98 -11.67 21.82
C PHE A 11 16.15 -10.68 21.80
N SER A 12 17.37 -11.14 21.83
CA SER A 12 18.53 -10.27 21.68
C SER A 12 18.69 -9.75 20.24
N ASN A 13 18.50 -10.61 19.24
CA ASN A 13 18.81 -10.31 17.84
C ASN A 13 17.60 -10.36 16.92
N THR A 14 16.75 -11.41 17.03
CA THR A 14 15.72 -11.70 16.00
C THR A 14 14.44 -10.92 16.21
N ILE A 15 13.98 -10.78 17.46
CA ILE A 15 12.76 -10.08 17.85
C ILE A 15 13.12 -8.94 18.80
N TYR A 16 12.88 -7.71 18.38
CA TYR A 16 13.11 -6.53 19.21
C TYR A 16 11.89 -6.24 20.08
N ALA A 17 11.71 -7.05 21.12
CA ALA A 17 10.58 -6.98 22.05
C ALA A 17 10.91 -6.15 23.30
N THR A 18 9.86 -5.64 23.93
CA THR A 18 9.92 -4.98 25.24
C THR A 18 10.11 -6.00 26.38
N LYS A 19 10.54 -5.54 27.53
CA LYS A 19 10.68 -6.41 28.72
C LYS A 19 9.37 -7.11 29.07
N GLN A 20 8.24 -6.40 28.92
CA GLN A 20 6.91 -6.95 29.22
C GLN A 20 6.49 -8.05 28.24
N GLU A 21 6.74 -7.86 26.96
CA GLU A 21 6.45 -8.86 25.91
C GLU A 21 7.29 -10.12 26.10
N VAL A 22 8.58 -9.95 26.43
CA VAL A 22 9.47 -11.09 26.74
C VAL A 22 8.97 -11.83 27.97
N ALA A 23 8.60 -11.12 29.04
CA ALA A 23 8.06 -11.72 30.27
C ALA A 23 6.79 -12.52 29.99
N LYS A 24 5.88 -11.96 29.18
CA LYS A 24 4.62 -12.60 28.80
C LYS A 24 4.84 -13.86 27.97
N GLU A 25 5.73 -13.81 26.98
CA GLU A 25 6.00 -14.95 26.11
C GLU A 25 6.69 -16.10 26.85
N LEU A 26 7.59 -15.76 27.79
CA LEU A 26 8.28 -16.76 28.60
C LEU A 26 7.43 -17.27 29.77
N ASN A 27 6.33 -16.61 30.08
CA ASN A 27 5.49 -16.88 31.25
C ASN A 27 6.29 -16.89 32.58
N ILE A 28 7.22 -15.92 32.72
CA ILE A 28 8.14 -15.80 33.87
C ILE A 28 7.94 -14.45 34.54
N ASN A 29 7.77 -14.45 35.87
CA ASN A 29 7.65 -13.21 36.64
C ASN A 29 9.01 -12.57 36.96
N ALA A 30 10.08 -13.38 37.14
CA ALA A 30 11.43 -12.92 37.44
C ALA A 30 12.30 -12.96 36.17
N ILE A 31 12.23 -11.89 35.36
CA ILE A 31 12.86 -11.84 34.04
C ILE A 31 14.19 -11.10 34.04
N ASP A 32 14.59 -10.48 35.14
CA ASP A 32 15.70 -9.51 35.18
C ASP A 32 17.02 -10.09 34.64
N ASP A 33 17.40 -11.31 34.98
CA ASP A 33 18.61 -11.93 34.49
C ASP A 33 18.61 -12.16 32.98
N ILE A 34 17.46 -12.60 32.42
CA ILE A 34 17.28 -12.80 30.99
C ILE A 34 17.31 -11.43 30.29
N TRP A 35 16.60 -10.46 30.85
CA TRP A 35 16.54 -9.11 30.32
C TRP A 35 17.92 -8.45 30.30
N ASN A 36 18.69 -8.57 31.35
CA ASN A 36 20.06 -8.04 31.43
C ASN A 36 20.98 -8.63 30.35
N ARG A 37 20.82 -9.92 30.02
CA ARG A 37 21.57 -10.55 28.91
C ARG A 37 21.13 -9.98 27.56
N ILE A 38 19.82 -9.79 27.34
CA ILE A 38 19.27 -9.20 26.13
C ILE A 38 19.83 -7.78 25.94
N ILE A 39 19.76 -6.94 26.96
CA ILE A 39 20.26 -5.57 26.92
C ILE A 39 21.76 -5.51 26.73
N SER A 40 22.53 -6.40 27.40
CA SER A 40 23.98 -6.49 27.21
C SER A 40 24.36 -6.83 25.76
N TYR A 41 23.61 -7.71 25.11
CA TYR A 41 23.83 -7.99 23.68
C TYR A 41 23.44 -6.80 22.81
N ARG A 42 22.27 -6.21 23.03
CA ARG A 42 21.77 -5.07 22.25
C ARG A 42 22.70 -3.86 22.35
N SER A 43 23.30 -3.63 23.52
CA SER A 43 24.22 -2.49 23.75
C SER A 43 25.46 -2.51 22.85
N LEU A 44 25.86 -3.69 22.33
CA LEU A 44 26.99 -3.81 21.38
C LEU A 44 26.65 -3.17 19.99
N PHE A 45 25.40 -3.00 19.68
CA PHE A 45 24.91 -2.50 18.40
C PHE A 45 24.18 -1.15 18.54
N ASN A 46 24.23 -0.56 19.73
CA ASN A 46 23.56 0.70 20.01
C ASN A 46 24.40 1.88 19.48
N LYS A 47 23.72 2.78 18.76
CA LYS A 47 24.26 4.04 18.24
C LYS A 47 23.39 5.19 18.72
N ALA A 48 23.99 6.22 19.30
CA ALA A 48 23.29 7.47 19.58
C ALA A 48 23.10 8.25 18.26
N LEU A 49 21.89 8.77 18.06
CA LEU A 49 21.57 9.66 16.95
C LEU A 49 21.89 11.11 17.30
N SER A 50 22.14 11.94 16.30
CA SER A 50 22.43 13.36 16.51
C SER A 50 21.19 14.16 16.93
N VAL A 51 19.97 13.63 16.73
CA VAL A 51 18.71 14.24 17.14
C VAL A 51 18.40 13.94 18.62
N ARG A 52 17.85 14.93 19.33
CA ARG A 52 17.63 14.87 20.78
C ARG A 52 16.14 14.96 21.13
N ASN A 53 15.77 14.29 22.22
CA ASN A 53 14.44 14.36 22.78
C ASN A 53 14.19 15.68 23.54
N ILE A 54 12.96 15.90 24.01
CA ILE A 54 12.52 17.06 24.80
C ILE A 54 13.40 17.28 26.04
N ASP A 55 13.84 16.24 26.70
CA ASP A 55 14.76 16.29 27.86
C ASP A 55 16.23 16.48 27.48
N ARG A 56 16.56 16.67 26.19
CA ARG A 56 17.89 16.81 25.61
C ARG A 56 18.74 15.53 25.59
N THR A 57 18.18 14.39 25.97
CA THR A 57 18.87 13.12 25.79
C THR A 57 18.84 12.72 24.30
N PRO A 58 19.89 12.09 23.78
CA PRO A 58 19.89 11.62 22.39
C PRO A 58 18.89 10.47 22.21
N TYR A 59 18.29 10.38 21.03
CA TYR A 59 17.68 9.14 20.62
C TYR A 59 18.74 8.12 20.27
N ASN A 60 18.39 6.86 20.41
CA ASN A 60 19.25 5.74 20.12
C ASN A 60 18.64 4.81 19.09
N ILE A 61 19.49 4.12 18.37
CA ILE A 61 19.10 3.01 17.50
C ILE A 61 20.02 1.82 17.75
N THR A 62 19.46 0.62 17.84
CA THR A 62 20.16 -0.63 18.05
C THR A 62 20.12 -1.46 16.77
N LEU A 63 21.18 -1.39 15.98
CA LEU A 63 21.30 -2.05 14.69
C LEU A 63 21.86 -3.47 14.84
N THR A 64 21.08 -4.35 15.47
CA THR A 64 21.44 -5.78 15.51
C THR A 64 21.57 -6.35 14.08
N PRO A 65 22.33 -7.44 13.87
CA PRO A 65 22.45 -8.04 12.54
C PRO A 65 21.10 -8.33 11.86
N THR A 66 20.11 -8.76 12.62
CA THR A 66 18.75 -9.02 12.06
C THR A 66 18.04 -7.73 11.66
N ILE A 67 18.07 -6.68 12.49
CA ILE A 67 17.44 -5.37 12.17
C ILE A 67 18.09 -4.78 10.92
N THR A 68 19.42 -4.74 10.88
CA THR A 68 20.18 -4.27 9.71
C THR A 68 19.82 -5.05 8.44
N THR A 69 19.74 -6.38 8.53
CA THR A 69 19.38 -7.22 7.39
C THR A 69 17.96 -6.92 6.88
N LYS A 70 17.01 -6.71 7.80
CA LYS A 70 15.61 -6.39 7.44
C LYS A 70 15.50 -5.03 6.77
N VAL A 71 16.12 -3.99 7.34
CA VAL A 71 16.13 -2.64 6.74
C VAL A 71 16.74 -2.68 5.34
N ASN A 72 17.92 -3.29 5.18
CA ASN A 72 18.56 -3.42 3.88
C ASN A 72 17.74 -4.27 2.89
N ALA A 73 16.93 -5.21 3.36
CA ALA A 73 16.04 -5.99 2.50
C ALA A 73 14.90 -5.12 1.92
N ILE A 74 14.35 -4.22 2.72
CA ILE A 74 13.32 -3.28 2.27
C ILE A 74 13.92 -2.31 1.24
N GLU A 75 15.09 -1.73 1.49
CA GLU A 75 15.76 -0.83 0.54
C GLU A 75 15.99 -1.51 -0.82
N ARG A 76 16.47 -2.76 -0.81
CA ARG A 76 16.61 -3.53 -2.06
C ARG A 76 15.27 -3.74 -2.78
N LYS A 77 14.18 -3.93 -2.04
CA LYS A 77 12.84 -4.04 -2.64
C LYS A 77 12.36 -2.70 -3.19
N PHE A 78 12.71 -1.58 -2.55
CA PHE A 78 12.44 -0.22 -3.05
C PHE A 78 13.16 0.00 -4.39
N VAL A 79 14.45 -0.27 -4.47
CA VAL A 79 15.22 -0.19 -5.73
C VAL A 79 14.59 -1.09 -6.81
N LYS A 80 14.15 -2.31 -6.45
CA LYS A 80 13.47 -3.20 -7.38
C LYS A 80 12.15 -2.61 -7.90
N ALA A 81 11.38 -1.95 -7.03
CA ALA A 81 10.13 -1.29 -7.41
C ALA A 81 10.38 -0.12 -8.37
N ILE A 82 11.38 0.73 -8.10
CA ILE A 82 11.79 1.83 -8.99
C ILE A 82 12.15 1.30 -10.38
N LEU A 83 13.04 0.30 -10.44
CA LEU A 83 13.43 -0.32 -11.71
C LEU A 83 12.23 -0.95 -12.44
N ALA A 84 11.23 -1.38 -11.69
CA ALA A 84 10.04 -1.98 -12.26
C ALA A 84 9.04 -0.94 -12.76
N ILE A 85 8.81 0.16 -12.03
CA ILE A 85 7.96 1.29 -12.46
C ILE A 85 8.53 1.95 -13.71
N ASN A 86 9.84 2.17 -13.74
CA ASN A 86 10.52 2.82 -14.87
C ASN A 86 10.45 2.00 -16.17
N LYS A 87 10.08 0.73 -16.08
CA LYS A 87 9.84 -0.17 -17.22
C LYS A 87 8.37 -0.29 -17.61
N ILE A 88 7.45 0.42 -16.99
CA ILE A 88 6.07 0.51 -17.45
C ILE A 88 6.04 1.34 -18.72
N ASP A 89 5.49 0.77 -19.80
CA ASP A 89 5.40 1.45 -21.07
C ASP A 89 4.27 2.49 -21.08
N GLY A 90 4.60 3.67 -21.57
CA GLY A 90 3.66 4.79 -21.69
C GLY A 90 3.44 5.55 -20.38
N GLU A 91 3.48 6.89 -20.49
CA GLU A 91 3.25 7.78 -19.34
C GLU A 91 1.82 7.67 -18.79
N ASP A 92 0.84 7.38 -19.65
CA ASP A 92 -0.54 7.20 -19.24
C ASP A 92 -0.72 5.99 -18.31
N ASN A 93 -0.04 4.87 -18.59
CA ASN A 93 -0.09 3.68 -17.74
C ASN A 93 0.56 3.95 -16.38
N LYS A 94 1.68 4.67 -16.34
CA LYS A 94 2.31 5.12 -15.09
C LYS A 94 1.38 6.01 -14.28
N ASN A 95 0.71 6.95 -14.93
CA ASN A 95 -0.23 7.88 -14.29
C ASN A 95 -1.45 7.15 -13.72
N ILE A 96 -2.01 6.18 -14.43
CA ILE A 96 -3.11 5.33 -13.95
C ILE A 96 -2.65 4.57 -12.70
N PHE A 97 -1.47 3.95 -12.76
CA PHE A 97 -0.88 3.21 -11.65
C PHE A 97 -0.66 4.10 -10.41
N ARG A 98 -0.04 5.28 -10.59
CA ARG A 98 0.18 6.25 -9.50
C ARG A 98 -1.13 6.71 -8.87
N LYS A 99 -2.14 6.93 -9.69
CA LYS A 99 -3.46 7.37 -9.25
C LYS A 99 -4.12 6.38 -8.30
N GLU A 100 -4.01 5.07 -8.55
CA GLU A 100 -4.53 4.04 -7.64
C GLU A 100 -3.89 4.14 -6.25
N TYR A 101 -2.59 4.40 -6.17
CA TYR A 101 -1.90 4.56 -4.89
C TYR A 101 -2.27 5.86 -4.17
N TYR A 102 -2.48 6.96 -4.89
CA TYR A 102 -3.01 8.17 -4.26
C TYR A 102 -4.41 7.93 -3.66
N VAL A 103 -5.27 7.21 -4.36
CA VAL A 103 -6.58 6.83 -3.83
C VAL A 103 -6.44 6.06 -2.52
N ARG A 104 -5.51 5.10 -2.43
CA ARG A 104 -5.25 4.35 -1.20
C ARG A 104 -4.77 5.24 -0.05
N CYS A 105 -3.76 6.08 -0.28
CA CYS A 105 -3.28 7.03 0.72
C CYS A 105 -4.41 7.93 1.26
N LEU A 106 -5.21 8.49 0.35
CA LEU A 106 -6.34 9.37 0.70
C LEU A 106 -7.46 8.62 1.42
N TYR A 107 -7.70 7.36 1.07
CA TYR A 107 -8.67 6.50 1.75
C TYR A 107 -8.29 6.26 3.21
N TYR A 108 -7.04 5.90 3.49
CA TYR A 108 -6.57 5.69 4.87
C TYR A 108 -6.60 6.98 5.68
N LEU A 109 -6.26 8.12 5.07
CA LEU A 109 -6.39 9.41 5.73
C LEU A 109 -7.86 9.75 6.05
N ALA A 110 -8.78 9.53 5.10
CA ALA A 110 -10.21 9.72 5.32
C ALA A 110 -10.73 8.84 6.47
N LYS A 111 -10.29 7.58 6.52
CA LYS A 111 -10.64 6.64 7.59
C LYS A 111 -10.19 7.14 8.96
N LYS A 112 -8.98 7.69 9.08
CA LYS A 112 -8.48 8.33 10.31
C LYS A 112 -9.42 9.42 10.83
N TYR A 113 -9.92 10.26 9.93
CA TYR A 113 -10.82 11.37 10.26
C TYR A 113 -12.30 10.98 10.34
N ASN A 114 -12.63 9.68 10.19
CA ASN A 114 -13.99 9.17 10.08
C ASN A 114 -14.81 9.89 8.97
N ILE A 115 -14.15 10.26 7.88
CA ILE A 115 -14.78 10.86 6.71
C ILE A 115 -15.23 9.73 5.80
N SER A 116 -16.55 9.67 5.55
CA SER A 116 -17.11 8.71 4.60
C SER A 116 -16.83 9.17 3.18
N VAL A 117 -15.95 8.46 2.49
CA VAL A 117 -15.62 8.70 1.08
C VAL A 117 -15.80 7.43 0.26
N THR A 118 -16.25 7.59 -0.98
CA THR A 118 -16.26 6.50 -1.96
C THR A 118 -15.00 6.53 -2.82
N GLU A 119 -14.65 5.41 -3.39
CA GLU A 119 -13.54 5.33 -4.34
C GLU A 119 -13.74 6.29 -5.53
N GLU A 120 -14.97 6.38 -6.04
CA GLU A 120 -15.37 7.31 -7.13
C GLU A 120 -15.15 8.78 -6.75
N PHE A 121 -15.45 9.14 -5.49
CA PHE A 121 -15.17 10.48 -4.98
C PHE A 121 -13.67 10.76 -5.02
N LEU A 122 -12.83 9.85 -4.53
CA LEU A 122 -11.38 10.00 -4.50
C LEU A 122 -10.79 10.10 -5.92
N TYR A 123 -11.26 9.28 -6.85
CA TYR A 123 -10.88 9.42 -8.27
C TYR A 123 -11.29 10.77 -8.85
N SER A 124 -12.50 11.24 -8.55
CA SER A 124 -13.00 12.52 -9.04
C SER A 124 -12.22 13.71 -8.45
N LEU A 125 -11.81 13.59 -7.18
CA LEU A 125 -10.96 14.58 -6.50
C LEU A 125 -9.58 14.67 -7.17
N ILE A 126 -8.94 13.52 -7.43
CA ILE A 126 -7.65 13.46 -8.10
C ILE A 126 -7.72 14.02 -9.53
N ASP A 127 -8.83 13.77 -10.24
CA ASP A 127 -9.06 14.27 -11.59
C ASP A 127 -9.46 15.76 -11.65
N GLY A 128 -9.61 16.42 -10.50
CA GLY A 128 -10.04 17.82 -10.43
C GLY A 128 -11.46 18.06 -10.91
N LYS A 129 -12.33 17.03 -10.86
CA LYS A 129 -13.72 17.10 -11.34
C LYS A 129 -14.71 17.63 -10.30
N LEU A 130 -14.26 17.78 -9.04
CA LEU A 130 -15.12 18.26 -7.95
C LEU A 130 -15.06 19.79 -7.87
N SER A 131 -16.22 20.43 -7.93
CA SER A 131 -16.35 21.89 -7.86
C SER A 131 -16.54 22.41 -6.44
N THR A 132 -17.05 21.59 -5.54
CA THR A 132 -17.30 21.95 -4.13
C THR A 132 -16.88 20.80 -3.24
N LEU A 133 -16.23 21.13 -2.12
CA LEU A 133 -15.79 20.19 -1.09
C LEU A 133 -16.34 20.64 0.25
N SER A 134 -16.75 19.71 1.09
CA SER A 134 -17.05 19.99 2.49
C SER A 134 -15.76 20.32 3.27
N PRO A 135 -15.86 21.00 4.42
CA PRO A 135 -14.69 21.32 5.24
C PRO A 135 -13.84 20.10 5.62
N SER A 136 -14.45 18.93 5.83
CA SER A 136 -13.75 17.69 6.10
C SER A 136 -13.03 17.12 4.87
N GLU A 137 -13.64 17.22 3.69
CA GLU A 137 -13.04 16.76 2.43
C GLU A 137 -11.88 17.65 1.97
N ILE A 138 -11.84 18.91 2.39
CA ILE A 138 -10.73 19.85 2.11
C ILE A 138 -9.41 19.31 2.66
N ILE A 139 -9.42 18.64 3.82
CA ILE A 139 -8.21 18.04 4.39
C ILE A 139 -7.62 17.00 3.44
N ILE A 140 -8.48 16.14 2.87
CA ILE A 140 -8.08 15.09 1.93
C ILE A 140 -7.53 15.71 0.64
N ALA A 141 -8.21 16.75 0.13
CA ALA A 141 -7.77 17.46 -1.07
C ALA A 141 -6.44 18.18 -0.86
N ASN A 142 -6.24 18.78 0.31
CA ASN A 142 -4.98 19.45 0.67
C ASN A 142 -3.85 18.42 0.79
N TYR A 143 -4.10 17.27 1.42
CA TYR A 143 -3.11 16.20 1.48
C TYR A 143 -2.67 15.73 0.08
N TYR A 144 -3.62 15.50 -0.83
CA TYR A 144 -3.29 15.14 -2.22
C TYR A 144 -2.45 16.22 -2.92
N ARG A 145 -2.79 17.50 -2.75
CA ARG A 145 -2.01 18.62 -3.31
C ARG A 145 -0.59 18.64 -2.77
N ILE A 146 -0.41 18.33 -1.49
CA ILE A 146 0.89 18.26 -0.84
C ILE A 146 1.71 17.07 -1.37
N LEU A 147 1.09 15.87 -1.55
CA LEU A 147 1.75 14.74 -2.19
C LEU A 147 2.27 15.12 -3.59
N LYS A 148 1.46 15.84 -4.37
CA LYS A 148 1.88 16.33 -5.69
C LYS A 148 2.94 17.43 -5.62
N TYR A 149 2.96 18.20 -4.56
CA TYR A 149 3.98 19.22 -4.32
C TYR A 149 5.33 18.57 -4.03
N ILE A 150 5.43 17.67 -3.06
CA ILE A 150 6.70 17.00 -2.72
C ILE A 150 7.23 16.16 -3.88
N GLU A 151 6.36 15.56 -4.69
CA GLU A 151 6.75 14.80 -5.90
C GLU A 151 7.51 15.66 -6.93
N LYS A 152 7.23 16.97 -6.97
CA LYS A 152 7.87 17.92 -7.88
C LYS A 152 9.05 18.65 -7.26
N HIS A 153 9.09 18.76 -5.94
CA HIS A 153 10.02 19.61 -5.19
C HIS A 153 10.94 18.81 -4.27
N TYR A 154 11.06 17.50 -4.48
CA TYR A 154 11.90 16.62 -3.65
C TYR A 154 13.40 16.98 -3.67
N CYS A 155 13.86 17.81 -4.59
CA CYS A 155 15.22 18.32 -4.62
C CYS A 155 15.42 19.56 -3.72
N ASP A 156 14.33 20.18 -3.23
CA ASP A 156 14.39 21.33 -2.34
C ASP A 156 14.82 20.88 -0.93
N PRO A 157 15.60 21.65 -0.18
CA PRO A 157 16.05 21.24 1.15
C PRO A 157 14.88 20.91 2.10
N ILE A 158 15.06 19.90 2.94
CA ILE A 158 14.14 19.64 4.06
C ILE A 158 14.52 20.58 5.20
N ASP A 159 13.79 21.68 5.33
CA ASP A 159 14.05 22.77 6.25
C ASP A 159 12.78 23.46 6.76
N HIS A 160 12.92 24.59 7.42
CA HIS A 160 11.81 25.40 7.92
C HIS A 160 10.92 25.95 6.81
N GLU A 161 11.44 26.26 5.64
CA GLU A 161 10.68 26.78 4.52
C GLU A 161 9.74 25.71 3.94
N LEU A 162 10.25 24.50 3.74
CA LEU A 162 9.45 23.35 3.30
C LEU A 162 8.29 23.07 4.27
N VAL A 163 8.57 22.94 5.56
CA VAL A 163 7.50 22.62 6.53
C VAL A 163 6.51 23.76 6.68
N THR A 164 6.95 25.03 6.54
CA THR A 164 6.06 26.19 6.50
C THR A 164 5.13 26.11 5.30
N LYS A 165 5.67 25.80 4.13
CA LYS A 165 4.89 25.64 2.90
C LYS A 165 3.86 24.53 3.02
N VAL A 166 4.28 23.38 3.51
CA VAL A 166 3.38 22.24 3.73
C VAL A 166 2.28 22.58 4.73
N TYR A 167 2.61 23.24 5.84
CA TYR A 167 1.62 23.67 6.82
C TYR A 167 0.64 24.69 6.25
N CYS A 168 1.11 25.68 5.49
CA CYS A 168 0.25 26.63 4.77
C CYS A 168 -0.70 25.94 3.80
N MET A 169 -0.23 24.92 3.09
CA MET A 169 -1.07 24.14 2.17
C MET A 169 -2.17 23.35 2.91
N PHE A 170 -1.90 22.86 4.12
CA PHE A 170 -2.90 22.20 4.94
C PHE A 170 -3.94 23.18 5.48
N THR A 171 -3.51 24.31 6.00
CA THR A 171 -4.37 25.29 6.67
C THR A 171 -5.09 26.23 5.72
N GLY A 172 -4.63 26.32 4.48
CA GLY A 172 -5.09 27.33 3.52
C GLY A 172 -4.63 28.75 3.88
N SER A 173 -3.59 28.88 4.70
CA SER A 173 -3.01 30.15 5.08
C SER A 173 -2.04 30.65 4.01
N ASP A 174 -2.04 31.96 3.77
CA ASP A 174 -1.06 32.61 2.89
C ASP A 174 0.11 33.12 3.73
N ASN A 175 1.33 32.69 3.39
CA ASN A 175 2.61 33.21 3.90
C ASN A 175 2.67 33.42 5.41
N LEU A 176 3.01 32.39 6.16
CA LEU A 176 3.33 32.48 7.57
C LEU A 176 4.84 32.70 7.75
N ASP A 177 5.23 33.66 8.57
CA ASP A 177 6.63 33.85 8.96
C ASP A 177 7.12 32.71 9.87
N ASN A 178 6.22 32.13 10.65
CA ASN A 178 6.49 31.02 11.55
C ASN A 178 5.31 30.05 11.58
N PRO A 179 5.46 28.79 11.17
CA PRO A 179 4.38 27.80 11.18
C PRO A 179 4.18 27.15 12.56
N TYR A 180 5.15 27.31 13.47
CA TYR A 180 5.17 26.60 14.73
C TYR A 180 4.22 27.23 15.75
N ARG A 181 3.64 26.38 16.59
CA ARG A 181 2.80 26.84 17.69
C ARG A 181 3.61 27.71 18.67
N THR A 182 2.97 28.74 19.17
CA THR A 182 3.54 29.71 20.13
C THR A 182 3.12 29.44 21.57
N ARG A 183 2.18 28.50 21.78
CA ARG A 183 1.67 28.13 23.11
C ARG A 183 2.03 26.68 23.40
N ASN A 184 2.27 26.42 24.69
CA ASN A 184 2.39 25.07 25.17
C ASN A 184 1.05 24.36 24.97
N MET A 185 1.07 23.10 24.46
CA MET A 185 -0.13 22.29 24.47
C MET A 185 -0.44 21.99 25.94
N GLU A 186 -1.54 22.51 26.43
CA GLU A 186 -2.15 21.98 27.65
C GLU A 186 -2.45 20.52 27.37
N ASP A 187 -2.14 19.65 28.32
CA ASP A 187 -2.35 18.21 28.18
C ASP A 187 -3.86 17.95 28.06
N PHE A 188 -4.41 18.08 26.85
CA PHE A 188 -5.79 17.74 26.52
C PHE A 188 -6.05 16.23 26.49
N SER A 189 -5.06 15.42 26.81
CA SER A 189 -5.27 13.99 26.93
C SER A 189 -5.96 13.67 28.25
N THR A 190 -7.24 14.01 28.30
CA THR A 190 -8.18 13.48 29.32
C THR A 190 -8.26 11.95 29.28
N ASN A 191 -7.62 11.31 28.31
CA ASN A 191 -7.42 9.87 28.17
C ASN A 191 -5.96 9.47 28.31
N ILE A 192 -5.24 10.04 29.28
CA ILE A 192 -3.94 9.50 29.69
C ILE A 192 -4.24 8.12 30.31
N THR A 193 -4.01 7.07 29.53
CA THR A 193 -3.88 5.73 30.08
C THR A 193 -2.76 5.83 31.11
N ILE A 194 -3.03 5.46 32.35
CA ILE A 194 -2.07 5.45 33.45
C ILE A 194 -0.78 4.79 32.95
N GLY A 195 0.33 5.57 32.89
CA GLY A 195 1.62 5.12 32.34
C GLY A 195 2.04 5.75 31.00
N SER A 196 1.33 6.76 30.49
CA SER A 196 1.79 7.51 29.31
C SER A 196 3.03 8.34 29.67
N TYR A 197 4.13 8.17 28.89
CA TYR A 197 5.38 8.94 29.01
C TYR A 197 5.38 10.18 28.08
N TYR A 198 4.22 10.64 27.67
CA TYR A 198 4.11 11.74 26.73
C TYR A 198 4.13 13.09 27.45
N ASN A 199 5.11 13.92 27.08
CA ASN A 199 5.13 15.35 27.38
C ASN A 199 5.32 16.10 26.07
N SER A 200 4.49 17.12 25.80
CA SER A 200 4.66 17.93 24.59
C SER A 200 5.92 18.81 24.71
N ALA A 201 6.56 19.11 23.57
CA ALA A 201 7.70 20.00 23.55
C ALA A 201 7.29 21.42 24.00
N PRO A 202 8.11 22.12 24.80
CA PRO A 202 7.88 23.54 25.08
C PRO A 202 7.91 24.38 23.80
N ALA A 203 6.95 25.29 23.65
CA ALA A 203 6.78 26.06 22.41
C ALA A 203 8.06 26.84 22.02
N GLU A 204 8.74 27.43 23.01
CA GLU A 204 9.97 28.19 22.79
C GLU A 204 11.16 27.36 22.28
N ARG A 205 11.07 26.03 22.34
CA ARG A 205 12.14 25.12 21.89
C ARG A 205 11.87 24.47 20.54
N ILE A 206 10.66 24.58 20.03
CA ILE A 206 10.24 23.83 18.84
C ILE A 206 11.12 24.14 17.62
N ALA A 207 11.39 25.43 17.35
CA ALA A 207 12.21 25.82 16.21
C ALA A 207 13.62 25.20 16.28
N ALA A 208 14.25 25.23 17.45
CA ALA A 208 15.57 24.61 17.63
C ALA A 208 15.51 23.07 17.55
N MET A 209 14.43 22.45 18.02
CA MET A 209 14.25 21.00 17.90
C MET A 209 14.01 20.57 16.45
N MET A 210 13.28 21.37 15.67
CA MET A 210 13.11 21.10 14.24
C MET A 210 14.43 21.27 13.48
N GLU A 211 15.27 22.25 13.84
CA GLU A 211 16.62 22.41 13.28
C GLU A 211 17.50 21.19 13.59
N ASP A 212 17.44 20.65 14.82
CA ASP A 212 18.14 19.41 15.18
C ASP A 212 17.67 18.24 14.27
N LEU A 213 16.38 18.14 13.96
CA LEU A 213 15.84 17.14 13.04
C LEU A 213 16.39 17.34 11.64
N PHE A 214 16.33 18.56 11.09
CA PHE A 214 16.81 18.83 9.73
C PHE A 214 18.31 18.54 9.60
N SER A 215 19.11 18.94 10.60
CA SER A 215 20.53 18.61 10.67
C SER A 215 20.77 17.10 10.68
N PHE A 216 19.98 16.33 11.43
CA PHE A 216 20.05 14.86 11.43
C PHE A 216 19.72 14.30 10.05
N LEU A 217 18.66 14.76 9.40
CA LEU A 217 18.24 14.25 8.09
C LEU A 217 19.30 14.49 7.02
N GLN A 218 20.02 15.62 7.10
CA GLN A 218 21.06 15.99 6.13
C GLN A 218 22.38 15.26 6.43
N ASN A 219 22.81 15.19 7.66
CA ASN A 219 24.20 14.89 8.00
C ASN A 219 24.43 13.50 8.62
N ASP A 220 23.37 12.81 9.11
CA ASP A 220 23.52 11.48 9.70
C ASP A 220 23.68 10.41 8.62
N ASP A 221 24.46 9.38 8.89
CA ASP A 221 24.75 8.25 8.00
C ASP A 221 23.75 7.08 8.13
N SER A 222 22.67 7.29 8.86
CA SER A 222 21.61 6.30 9.00
C SER A 222 20.91 6.02 7.66
N SER A 223 20.42 4.79 7.52
CA SER A 223 19.64 4.36 6.37
C SER A 223 18.47 5.32 6.08
N PRO A 224 18.13 5.57 4.81
CA PRO A 224 16.99 6.40 4.41
C PRO A 224 15.67 6.01 5.09
N ILE A 225 15.43 4.72 5.27
CA ILE A 225 14.24 4.21 5.97
C ILE A 225 14.24 4.64 7.44
N ILE A 226 15.40 4.55 8.11
CA ILE A 226 15.53 4.98 9.51
C ILE A 226 15.32 6.49 9.64
N LYS A 227 15.91 7.28 8.74
CA LYS A 227 15.71 8.72 8.68
C LYS A 227 14.23 9.09 8.48
N ALA A 228 13.55 8.42 7.56
CA ALA A 228 12.14 8.63 7.30
C ALA A 228 11.25 8.29 8.51
N ILE A 229 11.50 7.14 9.15
CA ILE A 229 10.81 6.74 10.38
C ILE A 229 11.07 7.76 11.51
N MET A 230 12.30 8.23 11.65
CA MET A 230 12.65 9.22 12.66
C MET A 230 11.97 10.57 12.39
N ALA A 231 11.90 11.03 11.14
CA ALA A 231 11.21 12.27 10.76
C ALA A 231 9.71 12.20 11.14
N TYR A 232 9.05 11.11 10.77
CA TYR A 232 7.66 10.88 11.15
C TYR A 232 7.45 10.89 12.67
N TYR A 233 8.23 10.04 13.37
CA TYR A 233 8.12 9.92 14.82
C TYR A 233 8.37 11.24 15.53
N TYR A 234 9.44 11.95 15.16
CA TYR A 234 9.87 13.16 15.84
C TYR A 234 8.82 14.27 15.76
N VAL A 235 8.31 14.55 14.56
CA VAL A 235 7.29 15.57 14.34
C VAL A 235 5.98 15.20 15.06
N THR A 236 5.59 13.94 15.00
CA THR A 236 4.41 13.46 15.72
C THR A 236 4.58 13.54 17.24
N HIS A 237 5.80 13.33 17.74
CA HIS A 237 6.11 13.36 19.16
C HIS A 237 6.19 14.78 19.71
N ILE A 238 6.96 15.68 19.09
CA ILE A 238 7.12 17.05 19.59
C ILE A 238 5.92 17.94 19.31
N LYS A 239 5.06 17.58 18.34
CA LYS A 239 3.88 18.31 17.88
C LYS A 239 4.20 19.79 17.64
N PRO A 240 4.98 20.11 16.61
CA PRO A 240 5.45 21.47 16.38
C PRO A 240 4.38 22.44 15.92
N PHE A 241 3.24 21.94 15.42
CA PHE A 241 2.15 22.74 14.87
C PHE A 241 0.91 22.66 15.75
N ASP A 242 0.03 23.65 15.68
CA ASP A 242 -1.25 23.63 16.38
C ASP A 242 -2.14 22.47 15.90
N VAL A 243 -2.08 22.14 14.59
CA VAL A 243 -2.80 21.06 13.92
C VAL A 243 -1.90 20.39 12.89
N TYR A 244 -2.26 19.20 12.44
CA TYR A 244 -1.63 18.46 11.34
C TYR A 244 -0.19 18.00 11.57
N SER A 245 0.31 17.97 12.82
CA SER A 245 1.68 17.48 13.09
C SER A 245 1.90 16.04 12.63
N GLU A 246 0.90 15.18 12.73
CA GLU A 246 1.00 13.78 12.31
C GLU A 246 1.01 13.63 10.80
N GLU A 247 0.13 14.36 10.10
CA GLU A 247 0.07 14.39 8.64
C GLU A 247 1.35 14.97 8.03
N ILE A 248 1.88 16.03 8.62
CA ILE A 248 3.17 16.60 8.22
C ILE A 248 4.30 15.60 8.47
N GLY A 249 4.23 14.86 9.58
CA GLY A 249 5.17 13.75 9.83
C GLY A 249 5.15 12.69 8.73
N LEU A 250 3.95 12.29 8.24
CA LEU A 250 3.82 11.37 7.11
C LEU A 250 4.36 11.95 5.79
N ILE A 251 4.11 13.23 5.54
CA ILE A 251 4.67 13.93 4.38
C ILE A 251 6.20 13.93 4.46
N LEU A 252 6.77 14.27 5.61
CA LEU A 252 8.23 14.25 5.79
C LEU A 252 8.81 12.84 5.66
N PHE A 253 8.10 11.80 6.12
CA PHE A 253 8.51 10.41 5.86
C PHE A 253 8.71 10.15 4.36
N LYS A 254 7.73 10.55 3.54
CA LYS A 254 7.77 10.36 2.09
C LYS A 254 8.85 11.25 1.43
N ASP A 255 8.95 12.47 1.86
CA ASP A 255 9.90 13.44 1.33
C ASP A 255 11.37 13.05 1.63
N VAL A 256 11.64 12.56 2.85
CA VAL A 256 12.96 11.99 3.21
C VAL A 256 13.31 10.80 2.31
N LEU A 257 12.36 9.93 1.98
CA LEU A 257 12.61 8.85 1.04
C LEU A 257 12.92 9.39 -0.35
N ALA A 258 12.19 10.40 -0.81
CA ALA A 258 12.42 11.01 -2.13
C ALA A 258 13.81 11.66 -2.23
N HIS A 259 14.28 12.33 -1.18
CA HIS A 259 15.64 12.92 -1.10
C HIS A 259 16.77 11.88 -1.08
N ASN A 260 16.45 10.62 -0.86
CA ASN A 260 17.43 9.53 -0.76
C ASN A 260 17.23 8.50 -1.90
N ASP A 261 17.05 8.96 -3.11
CA ASP A 261 16.96 8.17 -4.35
C ASP A 261 15.72 7.27 -4.47
N PHE A 262 14.64 7.55 -3.70
CA PHE A 262 13.37 6.81 -3.77
C PHE A 262 12.20 7.69 -4.27
N GLU A 263 12.47 8.77 -5.02
CA GLU A 263 11.47 9.73 -5.50
C GLU A 263 10.36 9.08 -6.31
N ASP A 264 10.68 8.10 -7.14
CA ASP A 264 9.72 7.42 -8.02
C ASP A 264 8.63 6.65 -7.26
N ILE A 265 8.91 6.25 -6.02
CA ILE A 265 8.01 5.42 -5.21
C ILE A 265 7.60 6.04 -3.87
N SER A 266 8.25 7.09 -3.42
CA SER A 266 8.06 7.67 -2.08
C SER A 266 6.59 8.01 -1.80
N THR A 267 5.89 8.63 -2.75
CA THR A 267 4.47 8.98 -2.64
C THR A 267 3.53 7.77 -2.82
N LEU A 268 4.04 6.64 -3.33
CA LEU A 268 3.28 5.41 -3.53
C LEU A 268 3.33 4.48 -2.30
N ILE A 269 4.18 4.76 -1.33
CA ILE A 269 4.23 4.03 -0.06
C ILE A 269 3.04 4.49 0.78
N ASP A 270 1.97 3.71 0.86
CA ASP A 270 0.74 4.04 1.58
C ASP A 270 0.87 3.82 3.10
N ILE A 271 1.91 4.44 3.67
CA ILE A 271 2.22 4.40 5.11
C ILE A 271 1.07 4.96 5.98
N GLU A 272 0.17 5.73 5.41
CA GLU A 272 -1.03 6.27 6.04
C GLU A 272 -1.91 5.18 6.68
N MET A 273 -1.78 3.93 6.22
CA MET A 273 -2.51 2.80 6.79
C MET A 273 -2.25 2.61 8.29
N ILE A 274 -1.05 2.96 8.78
CA ILE A 274 -0.71 2.84 10.21
C ILE A 274 -1.59 3.69 11.13
N LEU A 275 -2.20 4.75 10.60
CA LEU A 275 -3.08 5.65 11.34
C LEU A 275 -4.47 5.06 11.61
N SER A 276 -4.87 4.05 10.84
CA SER A 276 -6.21 3.49 10.88
C SER A 276 -6.27 2.01 11.23
N GLU A 277 -5.11 1.36 11.32
CA GLU A 277 -4.99 -0.07 11.61
C GLU A 277 -4.13 -0.30 12.86
N ASN A 278 -4.62 -1.17 13.76
CA ASN A 278 -3.92 -1.55 15.00
C ASN A 278 -3.45 -0.37 15.88
N GLU A 279 -4.29 0.67 16.01
CA GLU A 279 -3.97 1.90 16.74
C GLU A 279 -3.43 1.63 18.16
N GLU A 280 -4.00 0.69 18.89
CA GLU A 280 -3.55 0.34 20.25
C GLU A 280 -2.12 -0.21 20.26
N ALA A 281 -1.82 -1.16 19.37
CA ALA A 281 -0.48 -1.75 19.27
C ALA A 281 0.55 -0.70 18.85
N PHE A 282 0.20 0.16 17.89
CA PHE A 282 1.07 1.26 17.45
C PHE A 282 1.34 2.27 18.57
N ASN A 283 0.32 2.69 19.30
CA ASN A 283 0.45 3.59 20.45
C ASN A 283 1.34 3.00 21.56
N ASN A 284 1.25 1.68 21.80
CA ASN A 284 2.12 1.00 22.77
C ASN A 284 3.59 1.09 22.34
N ILE A 285 3.89 0.91 21.05
CA ILE A 285 5.24 1.06 20.52
C ILE A 285 5.74 2.50 20.63
N LEU A 286 4.92 3.49 20.29
CA LEU A 286 5.28 4.90 20.45
C LEU A 286 5.58 5.24 21.92
N ASN A 287 4.82 4.69 22.86
CA ASN A 287 5.05 4.87 24.30
C ASN A 287 6.37 4.22 24.74
N GLU A 288 6.74 3.07 24.19
CA GLU A 288 8.03 2.44 24.51
C GLU A 288 9.22 3.27 23.98
N VAL A 289 9.11 3.84 22.78
CA VAL A 289 10.09 4.80 22.27
C VAL A 289 10.21 6.02 23.16
N ARG A 290 9.10 6.60 23.60
CA ARG A 290 9.07 7.75 24.51
C ARG A 290 9.75 7.49 25.86
N LYS A 291 9.57 6.27 26.37
CA LYS A 291 10.12 5.83 27.65
C LYS A 291 11.63 5.54 27.59
N THR A 292 12.09 5.03 26.47
CA THR A 292 13.47 4.52 26.35
C THR A 292 14.39 5.37 25.49
N ASN A 293 13.85 6.30 24.70
CA ASN A 293 14.52 7.02 23.62
C ASN A 293 15.13 6.09 22.56
N ASP A 294 14.65 4.84 22.47
CA ASP A 294 15.13 3.84 21.52
C ASP A 294 14.17 3.69 20.34
N ILE A 295 14.52 4.31 19.20
CA ILE A 295 13.71 4.29 17.98
C ILE A 295 13.65 2.89 17.35
N THR A 296 14.49 1.96 17.78
CA THR A 296 14.52 0.59 17.24
C THR A 296 13.19 -0.13 17.41
N TYR A 297 12.46 0.13 18.49
CA TYR A 297 11.13 -0.43 18.69
C TYR A 297 10.18 -0.06 17.53
N LEU A 298 10.20 1.21 17.12
CA LEU A 298 9.37 1.66 16.00
C LEU A 298 9.89 1.12 14.66
N VAL A 299 11.21 1.10 14.45
CA VAL A 299 11.82 0.50 13.24
C VAL A 299 11.44 -0.99 13.14
N ALA A 300 11.52 -1.73 14.25
CA ALA A 300 11.17 -3.14 14.27
C ALA A 300 9.68 -3.39 14.00
N TYR A 301 8.81 -2.51 14.49
CA TYR A 301 7.37 -2.55 14.24
C TYR A 301 7.02 -2.22 12.79
N LEU A 302 7.62 -1.17 12.22
CA LEU A 302 7.34 -0.72 10.87
C LEU A 302 8.00 -1.58 9.77
N ASN A 303 9.08 -2.29 10.07
CA ASN A 303 9.74 -3.14 9.09
C ASN A 303 8.81 -4.14 8.39
N PRO A 304 8.02 -4.98 9.09
CA PRO A 304 7.08 -5.87 8.42
C PRO A 304 5.99 -5.10 7.66
N VAL A 305 5.50 -3.98 8.18
CA VAL A 305 4.50 -3.14 7.52
C VAL A 305 5.04 -2.61 6.19
N LEU A 306 6.25 -2.05 6.19
CA LEU A 306 6.90 -1.57 4.96
C LEU A 306 7.22 -2.72 4.01
N ASP A 307 7.56 -3.91 4.53
CA ASP A 307 7.79 -5.10 3.73
C ASP A 307 6.52 -5.54 2.99
N ASP A 308 5.38 -5.53 3.65
CA ASP A 308 4.08 -5.86 3.06
C ASP A 308 3.66 -4.81 2.03
N ILE A 309 3.77 -3.52 2.34
CA ILE A 309 3.48 -2.41 1.41
C ILE A 309 4.31 -2.56 0.12
N ILE A 310 5.62 -2.74 0.24
CA ILE A 310 6.50 -2.81 -0.94
C ILE A 310 6.34 -4.12 -1.72
N ASN A 311 5.98 -5.22 -1.07
CA ASN A 311 5.63 -6.46 -1.74
C ASN A 311 4.36 -6.30 -2.56
N GLU A 312 3.33 -5.66 -2.00
CA GLU A 312 2.09 -5.36 -2.72
C GLU A 312 2.36 -4.43 -3.91
N LEU A 313 3.13 -3.35 -3.72
CA LEU A 313 3.54 -2.46 -4.79
C LEU A 313 4.23 -3.24 -5.93
N ASN A 314 5.22 -4.07 -5.62
CA ASN A 314 5.92 -4.91 -6.61
C ASN A 314 4.98 -5.89 -7.33
N ASN A 315 4.00 -6.45 -6.61
CA ASN A 315 3.01 -7.36 -7.19
C ASN A 315 2.09 -6.64 -8.17
N GLN A 316 1.63 -5.43 -7.83
CA GLN A 316 0.77 -4.62 -8.70
C GLN A 316 1.52 -4.17 -9.97
N ILE A 317 2.75 -3.71 -9.85
CA ILE A 317 3.60 -3.38 -11.01
C ILE A 317 3.76 -4.60 -11.95
N SER A 318 3.94 -5.79 -11.36
CA SER A 318 4.07 -7.03 -12.15
C SER A 318 2.78 -7.38 -12.90
N LYS A 319 1.61 -7.07 -12.34
CA LYS A 319 0.31 -7.26 -13.00
C LYS A 319 0.13 -6.31 -14.18
N VAL A 320 0.49 -5.03 -14.04
CA VAL A 320 0.44 -4.04 -15.13
C VAL A 320 1.29 -4.54 -16.31
N LYS A 321 2.52 -4.95 -16.08
CA LYS A 321 3.40 -5.51 -17.13
C LYS A 321 2.83 -6.73 -17.82
N THR A 322 2.17 -7.61 -17.07
CA THR A 322 1.55 -8.81 -17.67
C THR A 322 0.40 -8.44 -18.60
N LEU A 323 -0.32 -7.34 -18.31
CA LEU A 323 -1.38 -6.82 -19.17
C LEU A 323 -0.80 -6.15 -20.43
N GLU A 324 0.28 -5.38 -20.31
CA GLU A 324 0.99 -4.75 -21.43
C GLU A 324 1.50 -5.81 -22.43
N ILE A 325 2.22 -6.82 -21.96
CA ILE A 325 2.72 -7.92 -22.81
C ILE A 325 1.56 -8.62 -23.54
N LYS A 326 0.43 -8.83 -22.88
CA LYS A 326 -0.74 -9.43 -23.54
C LYS A 326 -1.31 -8.53 -24.62
N ASN A 327 -1.40 -7.22 -24.39
CA ASN A 327 -1.89 -6.27 -25.38
C ASN A 327 -0.96 -6.19 -26.60
N GLU A 328 0.35 -6.16 -26.43
CA GLU A 328 1.31 -6.23 -27.53
C GLU A 328 1.16 -7.52 -28.36
N TYR A 329 0.98 -8.67 -27.70
CA TYR A 329 0.72 -9.93 -28.42
C TYR A 329 -0.59 -9.88 -29.20
N TYR A 330 -1.62 -9.21 -28.70
CA TYR A 330 -2.90 -9.03 -29.41
C TYR A 330 -2.75 -8.10 -30.61
N GLU A 331 -2.03 -6.99 -30.49
CA GLU A 331 -1.78 -6.06 -31.60
C GLU A 331 -0.91 -6.69 -32.68
N VAL A 332 0.15 -7.38 -32.32
CA VAL A 332 1.03 -8.10 -33.27
C VAL A 332 0.27 -9.24 -33.97
N SER A 333 -0.62 -9.94 -33.25
CA SER A 333 -1.43 -11.00 -33.87
C SER A 333 -2.51 -10.42 -34.80
N GLN A 334 -3.15 -9.30 -34.45
CA GLN A 334 -4.11 -8.62 -35.35
C GLN A 334 -3.42 -8.01 -36.56
N ASN A 335 -2.24 -7.41 -36.41
CA ASN A 335 -1.46 -6.90 -37.54
C ASN A 335 -0.98 -8.02 -38.47
N ASN A 336 -0.62 -9.19 -37.92
CA ASN A 336 -0.29 -10.36 -38.71
C ASN A 336 -1.51 -10.95 -39.44
N VAL A 337 -2.69 -10.90 -38.88
CA VAL A 337 -3.95 -11.29 -39.54
C VAL A 337 -4.30 -10.30 -40.63
N ARG A 338 -4.24 -8.98 -40.37
CA ARG A 338 -4.46 -7.94 -41.41
C ARG A 338 -3.46 -8.00 -42.54
N ASN A 339 -2.19 -8.26 -42.28
CA ASN A 339 -1.18 -8.44 -43.31
C ASN A 339 -1.42 -9.70 -44.11
N LYS A 340 -1.87 -10.82 -43.51
CA LYS A 340 -2.28 -12.02 -44.23
C LYS A 340 -3.53 -11.81 -45.10
N GLU A 341 -4.51 -11.05 -44.61
CA GLU A 341 -5.71 -10.71 -45.40
C GLU A 341 -5.37 -9.78 -46.56
N GLN A 342 -4.46 -8.80 -46.38
CA GLN A 342 -3.96 -7.97 -47.49
C GLN A 342 -3.17 -8.76 -48.53
N TYR A 343 -2.38 -9.76 -48.12
CA TYR A 343 -1.69 -10.67 -49.08
C TYR A 343 -2.65 -11.61 -49.81
N LEU A 344 -3.76 -12.02 -49.19
CA LEU A 344 -4.80 -12.83 -49.80
C LEU A 344 -5.71 -12.04 -50.74
N VAL A 345 -5.93 -10.75 -50.46
CA VAL A 345 -6.74 -9.86 -51.34
C VAL A 345 -5.95 -9.46 -52.61
N GLN A 346 -4.64 -9.43 -52.58
CA GLN A 346 -3.83 -9.15 -53.78
C GLN A 346 -3.67 -10.33 -54.74
N ASN A 347 -3.98 -11.55 -54.30
CA ASN A 347 -3.81 -12.78 -55.14
C ASN A 347 -5.11 -13.45 -55.58
N ASN A 348 -6.29 -12.90 -55.30
CA ASN A 348 -7.57 -13.46 -55.76
C ASN A 348 -8.52 -12.38 -56.32
N VAL A 349 -8.17 -11.86 -57.48
CA VAL A 349 -9.18 -11.36 -58.41
C VAL A 349 -9.42 -12.48 -59.42
N GLU A 350 -10.33 -13.38 -59.07
CA GLU A 350 -11.25 -14.08 -59.96
C GLU A 350 -12.00 -15.17 -59.19
N SER A 351 -13.31 -15.06 -59.32
CA SER A 351 -14.35 -16.09 -59.19
C SER A 351 -15.02 -16.38 -57.85
N PHE A 352 -16.27 -16.12 -57.96
CA PHE A 352 -17.49 -16.74 -57.38
C PHE A 352 -18.08 -16.23 -56.08
N SER A 353 -19.10 -15.45 -56.27
CA SER A 353 -20.25 -15.23 -55.39
C SER A 353 -20.86 -16.54 -54.85
N ARG A 354 -21.04 -16.60 -53.52
CA ARG A 354 -22.23 -17.17 -52.89
C ARG A 354 -22.39 -16.65 -51.48
N GLN A 355 -23.59 -16.12 -51.24
CA GLN A 355 -24.15 -15.63 -49.99
C GLN A 355 -24.16 -16.72 -48.90
N THR A 356 -23.82 -16.37 -47.69
CA THR A 356 -24.63 -16.73 -46.51
C THR A 356 -24.48 -15.67 -45.43
N ASN A 357 -25.60 -15.07 -45.10
CA ASN A 357 -25.82 -14.20 -43.95
C ASN A 357 -25.62 -14.94 -42.65
N SER A 358 -24.93 -14.31 -41.71
CA SER A 358 -25.44 -13.97 -40.37
C SER A 358 -24.30 -13.53 -39.46
N GLN A 359 -23.93 -12.27 -39.52
CA GLN A 359 -23.34 -11.59 -38.38
C GLN A 359 -24.51 -11.06 -37.54
N VAL A 360 -24.68 -11.65 -36.37
CA VAL A 360 -25.45 -11.04 -35.29
C VAL A 360 -24.44 -10.41 -34.37
N ASP A 361 -24.22 -9.12 -34.55
CA ASP A 361 -23.53 -8.28 -33.57
C ASP A 361 -24.40 -8.19 -32.32
N PHE A 362 -24.01 -8.90 -31.27
CA PHE A 362 -24.52 -8.70 -29.93
C PHE A 362 -23.60 -7.69 -29.23
N GLU A 363 -23.90 -6.41 -29.39
CA GLU A 363 -23.48 -5.39 -28.43
C GLU A 363 -24.27 -5.57 -27.13
N LEU A 364 -23.73 -6.32 -26.19
CA LEU A 364 -24.25 -6.37 -24.82
C LEU A 364 -23.53 -5.29 -23.98
N ASN A 365 -24.04 -4.07 -24.02
CA ASN A 365 -23.76 -3.03 -23.03
C ASN A 365 -24.49 -3.36 -21.72
N VAL A 366 -23.97 -4.33 -20.95
CA VAL A 366 -24.42 -4.57 -19.58
C VAL A 366 -23.20 -4.46 -18.69
N SER A 367 -23.15 -3.39 -17.88
CA SER A 367 -22.13 -3.25 -16.84
C SER A 367 -22.41 -4.27 -15.74
N LEU A 368 -21.62 -5.34 -15.71
CA LEU A 368 -21.62 -6.26 -14.58
C LEU A 368 -20.85 -5.65 -13.40
N PRO A 369 -21.27 -5.91 -12.16
CA PRO A 369 -20.53 -5.43 -11.00
C PRO A 369 -19.09 -5.95 -11.02
N LYS A 370 -18.13 -5.08 -10.69
CA LYS A 370 -16.72 -5.46 -10.53
C LYS A 370 -16.64 -6.52 -9.43
N VAL A 371 -16.05 -7.66 -9.74
CA VAL A 371 -15.87 -8.76 -8.79
C VAL A 371 -14.74 -8.37 -7.84
N PRO A 372 -14.98 -8.22 -6.52
CA PRO A 372 -13.94 -7.92 -5.56
C PRO A 372 -12.94 -9.08 -5.42
N ILE A 373 -11.69 -8.74 -5.12
CA ILE A 373 -10.67 -9.72 -4.73
C ILE A 373 -11.04 -10.19 -3.31
N GLY A 374 -11.49 -11.44 -3.17
CA GLY A 374 -11.93 -12.02 -1.89
C GLY A 374 -13.44 -11.98 -1.72
N LEU A 375 -14.17 -12.53 -2.70
CA LEU A 375 -15.61 -12.76 -2.60
C LEU A 375 -15.95 -13.57 -1.36
N ASP A 376 -16.77 -12.99 -0.49
CA ASP A 376 -17.47 -13.77 0.49
C ASP A 376 -18.67 -14.51 -0.14
N GLU A 377 -19.29 -15.41 0.60
CA GLU A 377 -20.38 -16.25 0.08
C GLU A 377 -21.65 -15.42 -0.20
N GLU A 378 -21.84 -14.29 0.49
CA GLU A 378 -22.98 -13.41 0.30
C GLU A 378 -22.86 -12.61 -1.02
N ASP A 379 -21.67 -12.13 -1.34
CA ASP A 379 -21.42 -11.45 -2.62
C ASP A 379 -21.48 -12.42 -3.81
N ALA A 380 -21.00 -13.66 -3.64
CA ALA A 380 -21.14 -14.68 -4.65
C ALA A 380 -22.62 -15.03 -4.93
N ALA A 381 -23.45 -15.07 -3.89
CA ALA A 381 -24.89 -15.32 -4.05
C ALA A 381 -25.59 -14.18 -4.78
N LYS A 382 -25.25 -12.92 -4.51
CA LYS A 382 -25.77 -11.74 -5.23
C LYS A 382 -25.40 -11.77 -6.72
N ILE A 383 -24.15 -12.15 -7.03
CA ILE A 383 -23.70 -12.31 -8.41
C ILE A 383 -24.44 -13.44 -9.12
N GLU A 384 -24.68 -14.58 -8.45
CA GLU A 384 -25.44 -15.71 -8.99
C GLU A 384 -26.87 -15.28 -9.37
N GLU A 385 -27.56 -14.59 -8.48
CA GLU A 385 -28.92 -14.12 -8.69
C GLU A 385 -29.00 -13.13 -9.86
N HIS A 386 -28.11 -12.16 -9.88
CA HIS A 386 -28.03 -11.17 -10.97
C HIS A 386 -27.69 -11.79 -12.33
N LEU A 387 -26.85 -12.81 -12.38
CA LEU A 387 -26.54 -13.55 -13.61
C LEU A 387 -27.76 -14.28 -14.16
N LEU A 388 -28.59 -14.87 -13.29
CA LEU A 388 -29.81 -15.57 -13.70
C LEU A 388 -30.89 -14.61 -14.19
N GLU A 389 -30.91 -13.36 -13.71
CA GLU A 389 -31.82 -12.33 -14.19
C GLU A 389 -31.41 -11.84 -15.60
N ILE A 390 -30.12 -11.58 -15.81
CA ILE A 390 -29.62 -11.02 -17.10
C ILE A 390 -29.53 -12.09 -18.18
N PHE A 391 -29.22 -13.32 -17.83
CA PHE A 391 -29.03 -14.44 -18.76
C PHE A 391 -30.06 -15.56 -18.50
N PRO A 392 -31.30 -15.45 -19.00
CA PRO A 392 -32.33 -16.47 -18.76
C PRO A 392 -32.01 -17.86 -19.29
N THR A 393 -31.05 -17.96 -20.22
CA THR A 393 -30.56 -19.24 -20.78
C THR A 393 -29.52 -19.92 -19.92
N LEU A 394 -28.97 -19.23 -18.90
CA LEU A 394 -27.96 -19.75 -18.01
C LEU A 394 -28.60 -20.69 -16.98
N LYS A 395 -28.05 -21.89 -16.85
CA LYS A 395 -28.51 -22.82 -15.82
C LYS A 395 -27.99 -22.38 -14.45
N ARG A 396 -28.79 -22.63 -13.40
CA ARG A 396 -28.41 -22.25 -12.03
C ARG A 396 -27.02 -22.76 -11.61
N GLY A 397 -26.67 -24.01 -11.93
CA GLY A 397 -25.34 -24.56 -11.66
C GLY A 397 -24.20 -23.85 -12.41
N GLN A 398 -24.47 -23.29 -13.58
CA GLN A 398 -23.51 -22.49 -14.34
C GLN A 398 -23.31 -21.13 -13.72
N ALA A 399 -24.38 -20.46 -13.31
CA ALA A 399 -24.32 -19.18 -12.60
C ALA A 399 -23.61 -19.33 -11.24
N TYR A 400 -23.95 -20.37 -10.49
CA TYR A 400 -23.31 -20.73 -9.21
C TYR A 400 -21.81 -20.94 -9.37
N PHE A 401 -21.40 -21.73 -10.40
CA PHE A 401 -19.98 -21.99 -10.66
C PHE A 401 -19.24 -20.71 -11.04
N TYR A 402 -19.78 -19.94 -11.97
CA TYR A 402 -19.12 -18.70 -12.42
C TYR A 402 -19.00 -17.68 -11.29
N ALA A 403 -20.03 -17.45 -10.50
CA ALA A 403 -20.01 -16.51 -9.39
C ALA A 403 -18.86 -16.76 -8.39
N ARG A 404 -18.48 -18.05 -8.21
CA ARG A 404 -17.40 -18.46 -7.29
C ARG A 404 -16.06 -18.72 -7.96
N HIS A 405 -16.04 -18.79 -9.30
CA HIS A 405 -14.86 -19.17 -10.09
C HIS A 405 -14.59 -18.19 -11.25
N CYS A 406 -14.81 -16.89 -11.03
CA CYS A 406 -14.60 -15.82 -12.00
C CYS A 406 -13.29 -15.04 -11.79
N THR A 407 -12.37 -15.52 -10.96
CA THR A 407 -11.09 -14.84 -10.69
C THR A 407 -10.25 -14.78 -11.96
N ILE A 408 -9.99 -13.59 -12.47
CA ILE A 408 -9.18 -13.36 -13.67
C ILE A 408 -7.74 -13.83 -13.40
N GLY A 409 -7.15 -14.50 -14.39
CA GLY A 409 -5.79 -15.05 -14.27
C GLY A 409 -5.70 -16.45 -13.68
N LYS A 410 -6.82 -17.00 -13.17
CA LYS A 410 -6.91 -18.43 -12.81
C LYS A 410 -7.57 -19.23 -13.93
N TYR A 411 -7.18 -20.49 -14.08
CA TYR A 411 -7.88 -21.42 -14.97
C TYR A 411 -8.65 -22.44 -14.15
N TYR A 412 -9.75 -22.92 -14.73
CA TYR A 412 -10.64 -23.90 -14.15
C TYR A 412 -10.81 -25.09 -15.09
N THR A 413 -11.21 -26.22 -14.54
CA THR A 413 -11.29 -27.49 -15.29
C THR A 413 -12.68 -28.11 -15.16
N ILE A 414 -13.04 -28.96 -16.14
CA ILE A 414 -14.28 -29.74 -16.09
C ILE A 414 -14.36 -30.59 -14.80
N SER A 415 -13.22 -31.10 -14.33
CA SER A 415 -13.16 -31.88 -13.09
C SER A 415 -13.52 -31.09 -11.84
N GLN A 416 -13.16 -29.78 -11.80
CA GLN A 416 -13.57 -28.88 -10.70
C GLN A 416 -15.07 -28.61 -10.71
N TYR A 417 -15.63 -28.31 -11.90
CA TYR A 417 -17.08 -28.16 -12.06
C TYR A 417 -17.84 -29.43 -11.62
N LYS A 418 -17.40 -30.61 -12.12
CA LYS A 418 -17.96 -31.90 -11.74
C LYS A 418 -17.97 -32.11 -10.22
N LYS A 419 -16.82 -31.87 -9.58
CA LYS A 419 -16.66 -32.11 -8.14
C LYS A 419 -17.50 -31.15 -7.30
N LEU A 420 -17.61 -29.89 -7.72
CA LEU A 420 -18.32 -28.85 -6.97
C LEU A 420 -19.83 -29.06 -7.01
N LEU A 421 -20.38 -29.47 -8.16
CA LEU A 421 -21.83 -29.59 -8.38
C LEU A 421 -22.34 -31.04 -8.36
N ASP A 422 -21.46 -31.98 -8.07
CA ASP A 422 -21.73 -33.43 -8.05
C ASP A 422 -22.52 -33.95 -9.26
N VAL A 423 -22.05 -33.57 -10.46
CA VAL A 423 -22.68 -33.94 -11.74
C VAL A 423 -21.82 -34.90 -12.56
N ALA A 424 -22.42 -35.59 -13.54
CA ALA A 424 -21.68 -36.45 -14.46
C ALA A 424 -20.66 -35.63 -15.29
N TYR A 425 -19.58 -36.28 -15.73
CA TYR A 425 -18.51 -35.60 -16.50
C TYR A 425 -19.02 -34.93 -17.78
N GLU A 426 -19.91 -35.56 -18.54
CA GLU A 426 -20.47 -35.00 -19.77
C GLU A 426 -21.38 -33.78 -19.46
N THR A 427 -22.10 -33.80 -18.35
CA THR A 427 -22.87 -32.63 -17.88
C THR A 427 -21.97 -31.47 -17.50
N ALA A 428 -20.88 -31.75 -16.77
CA ALA A 428 -19.87 -30.77 -16.42
C ALA A 428 -19.19 -30.17 -17.67
N ARG A 429 -18.85 -31.02 -18.64
CA ARG A 429 -18.23 -30.62 -19.90
C ARG A 429 -19.17 -29.69 -20.69
N THR A 430 -20.40 -30.14 -20.92
CA THR A 430 -21.39 -29.34 -21.66
C THR A 430 -21.68 -28.01 -20.98
N SER A 431 -21.70 -27.98 -19.64
CA SER A 431 -21.91 -26.75 -18.86
C SER A 431 -20.73 -25.78 -19.00
N MET A 432 -19.49 -26.26 -18.92
CA MET A 432 -18.31 -25.44 -19.09
C MET A 432 -18.14 -24.96 -20.54
N ASP A 433 -18.49 -25.80 -21.53
CA ASP A 433 -18.50 -25.41 -22.93
C ASP A 433 -19.55 -24.32 -23.18
N ASN A 434 -20.76 -24.46 -22.65
CA ASN A 434 -21.80 -23.44 -22.74
C ASN A 434 -21.40 -22.11 -22.08
N LEU A 435 -20.71 -22.15 -20.92
CA LEU A 435 -20.15 -20.95 -20.30
C LEU A 435 -19.07 -20.28 -21.17
N ALA A 436 -18.30 -21.06 -21.90
CA ALA A 436 -17.32 -20.52 -22.85
C ALA A 436 -18.01 -19.93 -24.08
N ASP A 437 -19.02 -20.59 -24.63
CA ASP A 437 -19.81 -20.12 -25.79
C ASP A 437 -20.57 -18.81 -25.46
N LEU A 438 -21.04 -18.67 -24.24
CA LEU A 438 -21.67 -17.44 -23.73
C LEU A 438 -20.64 -16.34 -23.36
N GLY A 439 -19.34 -16.58 -23.56
CA GLY A 439 -18.29 -15.59 -23.33
C GLY A 439 -17.94 -15.37 -21.86
N PHE A 440 -18.30 -16.29 -20.95
CA PHE A 440 -17.87 -16.22 -19.55
C PHE A 440 -16.45 -16.70 -19.34
N TYR A 441 -16.03 -17.69 -20.13
CA TYR A 441 -14.69 -18.27 -20.12
C TYR A 441 -14.12 -18.37 -21.50
N ARG A 442 -12.80 -18.31 -21.61
CA ARG A 442 -12.05 -18.74 -22.78
C ARG A 442 -11.63 -20.20 -22.58
N LYS A 443 -11.96 -21.06 -23.55
CA LYS A 443 -11.59 -22.46 -23.56
C LYS A 443 -10.27 -22.65 -24.30
N GLU A 444 -9.31 -23.26 -23.65
CA GLU A 444 -7.98 -23.55 -24.21
C GLU A 444 -7.60 -25.00 -23.96
N LYS A 445 -6.74 -25.56 -24.79
CA LYS A 445 -6.22 -26.91 -24.62
C LYS A 445 -4.79 -26.87 -24.10
N LEU A 446 -4.57 -27.41 -22.91
CA LEU A 446 -3.26 -27.53 -22.28
C LEU A 446 -2.98 -29.01 -21.99
N ASN A 447 -1.90 -29.57 -22.59
CA ASN A 447 -1.45 -30.95 -22.33
C ASN A 447 -2.59 -31.99 -22.30
N ASN A 448 -3.36 -32.11 -23.38
CA ASN A 448 -4.53 -33.00 -23.49
C ASN A 448 -5.71 -32.77 -22.56
N LYS A 449 -5.77 -31.64 -21.82
CA LYS A 449 -6.90 -31.25 -21.02
C LYS A 449 -7.44 -29.90 -21.48
N PHE A 450 -8.75 -29.71 -21.36
CA PHE A 450 -9.34 -28.39 -21.56
C PHE A 450 -9.30 -27.60 -20.25
N ILE A 451 -8.85 -26.35 -20.35
CA ILE A 451 -8.87 -25.36 -19.29
C ILE A 451 -9.78 -24.21 -19.70
N TYR A 452 -10.39 -23.57 -18.72
CA TYR A 452 -11.36 -22.49 -18.89
C TYR A 452 -10.89 -21.30 -18.06
N THR A 453 -10.54 -20.20 -18.73
CA THR A 453 -10.03 -18.99 -18.10
C THR A 453 -11.13 -17.92 -18.14
N PRO A 454 -11.54 -17.32 -17.00
CA PRO A 454 -12.54 -16.27 -17.00
C PRO A 454 -12.12 -15.11 -17.89
N LEU A 455 -13.05 -14.61 -18.68
CA LEU A 455 -12.85 -13.44 -19.53
C LEU A 455 -13.19 -12.17 -18.74
N PRO A 456 -12.35 -11.12 -18.83
CA PRO A 456 -12.72 -9.82 -18.29
C PRO A 456 -13.94 -9.32 -19.09
N ARG A 457 -15.04 -9.06 -18.39
CA ARG A 457 -16.20 -8.40 -18.97
C ARG A 457 -16.05 -6.89 -18.77
N ARG A 458 -16.10 -6.18 -19.87
CA ARG A 458 -16.11 -4.71 -19.90
C ARG A 458 -17.48 -4.16 -19.54
#